data_07003825aeacbf0e82c4e7ab8d277547
#
_entry.id   07003825aeacbf0e82c4e7ab8d277547
#
_cell.length_a   1.000
_cell.length_b   1.000
_cell.length_c   1.000
_cell.angle_alpha   90.00
_cell.angle_beta   90.00
_cell.angle_gamma   90.00
#
_symmetry.space_group_name_H-M   'P 1'
#
loop_
_entity.id
_entity.type
_entity.pdbx_description
1 polymer ?
#
loop_
_entity_poly.entity_id
_entity_poly.type
_entity_poly.pdbx_seq_one_letter_code
_entity_poly.pdbx_strand_id
1 'polypeptide(L)'
;MITKKMPPRRQRILGFLQEFYSENGIPPTVRDIQRACEISSTSVVDYNLEKLAQAGYINRRPDVARGIEVLDQEGEPISNAPRVHIVGLIAAGSPIPALSMEESASSQEFDTVEVSPELQRQHGQLFALKVNGTSMIDALIDDGDVVIIKPTQVADNGEMVVAWIKDKEEATLKRFYSEGSQVRLQPANNTMEPIYCPAENVEVRGKVVYVIRNLG
;
A
#
# COMPACT_ATOMS: atom_id res chain seq x y z
N MET A 1 -29.90 -22.32 11.94
CA MET A 1 -28.74 -23.14 11.57
C MET A 1 -27.85 -23.28 12.80
N ILE A 2 -27.58 -24.51 13.26
CA ILE A 2 -26.74 -24.76 14.45
C ILE A 2 -25.29 -24.52 13.99
N THR A 3 -24.70 -23.41 14.39
CA THR A 3 -23.26 -23.12 14.20
C THR A 3 -22.46 -24.14 15.00
N LYS A 4 -22.00 -25.19 14.34
CA LYS A 4 -21.20 -26.24 14.96
C LYS A 4 -19.89 -25.61 15.41
N LYS A 5 -19.73 -25.42 16.74
CA LYS A 5 -18.55 -24.82 17.35
C LYS A 5 -17.28 -25.51 16.83
N MET A 6 -16.37 -24.76 16.24
CA MET A 6 -15.12 -25.27 15.68
C MET A 6 -14.35 -26.06 16.77
N PRO A 7 -13.84 -27.27 16.48
CA PRO A 7 -13.03 -28.02 17.44
C PRO A 7 -11.79 -27.24 17.91
N PRO A 8 -11.38 -27.32 19.19
CA PRO A 8 -10.27 -26.52 19.73
C PRO A 8 -8.96 -26.66 18.96
N ARG A 9 -8.67 -27.86 18.45
CA ARG A 9 -7.47 -28.11 17.64
C ARG A 9 -7.47 -27.31 16.34
N ARG A 10 -8.62 -27.22 15.65
CA ARG A 10 -8.73 -26.41 14.42
C ARG A 10 -8.66 -24.91 14.70
N GLN A 11 -9.23 -24.47 15.84
CA GLN A 11 -9.09 -23.07 16.28
C GLN A 11 -7.62 -22.72 16.52
N ARG A 12 -6.85 -23.63 17.18
CA ARG A 12 -5.41 -23.43 17.41
C ARG A 12 -4.62 -23.36 16.10
N ILE A 13 -4.92 -24.26 15.15
CA ILE A 13 -4.28 -24.24 13.82
C ILE A 13 -4.61 -22.92 13.09
N LEU A 14 -5.88 -22.51 13.04
CA LEU A 14 -6.28 -21.28 12.35
C LEU A 14 -5.65 -20.05 12.97
N GLY A 15 -5.64 -19.94 14.31
CA GLY A 15 -4.96 -18.86 15.02
C GLY A 15 -3.47 -18.81 14.70
N PHE A 16 -2.78 -19.95 14.74
CA PHE A 16 -1.36 -20.03 14.36
C PHE A 16 -1.12 -19.62 12.90
N LEU A 17 -1.98 -20.01 11.96
CA LEU A 17 -1.86 -19.60 10.56
C LEU A 17 -1.93 -18.09 10.42
N GLN A 18 -2.88 -17.44 11.10
CA GLN A 18 -3.07 -15.99 11.08
C GLN A 18 -1.87 -15.25 11.69
N GLU A 19 -1.43 -15.69 12.88
CA GLU A 19 -0.29 -15.09 13.58
C GLU A 19 1.01 -15.24 12.80
N PHE A 20 1.32 -16.45 12.34
CA PHE A 20 2.55 -16.73 11.58
C PHE A 20 2.61 -15.93 10.28
N TYR A 21 1.48 -15.83 9.56
CA TYR A 21 1.41 -15.05 8.33
C TYR A 21 1.58 -13.56 8.61
N SER A 22 0.98 -13.06 9.70
CA SER A 22 1.14 -11.66 10.13
C SER A 22 2.60 -11.30 10.45
N GLU A 23 3.32 -12.20 11.11
CA GLU A 23 4.70 -11.97 11.53
C GLU A 23 5.72 -12.14 10.41
N ASN A 24 5.50 -13.12 9.52
CA ASN A 24 6.50 -13.56 8.54
C ASN A 24 6.18 -13.12 7.10
N GLY A 25 4.95 -12.69 6.81
CA GLY A 25 4.50 -12.31 5.46
C GLY A 25 4.38 -13.48 4.47
N ILE A 26 4.57 -14.71 4.95
CA ILE A 26 4.47 -15.95 4.16
C ILE A 26 3.76 -17.02 4.96
N PRO A 27 3.01 -17.94 4.33
CA PRO A 27 2.35 -19.04 5.03
C PRO A 27 3.35 -20.01 5.67
N PRO A 28 3.00 -20.65 6.81
CA PRO A 28 3.83 -21.68 7.42
C PRO A 28 3.83 -22.99 6.60
N THR A 29 4.84 -23.83 6.83
CA THR A 29 4.83 -25.20 6.34
C THR A 29 4.00 -26.10 7.25
N VAL A 30 3.59 -27.27 6.74
CA VAL A 30 2.88 -28.28 7.54
C VAL A 30 3.71 -28.70 8.79
N ARG A 31 5.05 -28.69 8.68
CA ARG A 31 5.94 -29.00 9.80
C ARG A 31 5.98 -27.88 10.84
N ASP A 32 5.88 -26.63 10.40
CA ASP A 32 5.81 -25.49 11.33
C ASP A 32 4.51 -25.56 12.14
N ILE A 33 3.38 -25.85 11.47
CA ILE A 33 2.08 -26.04 12.11
C ILE A 33 2.13 -27.21 13.09
N GLN A 34 2.72 -28.35 12.67
CA GLN A 34 2.86 -29.54 13.53
C GLN A 34 3.59 -29.19 14.83
N ARG A 35 4.71 -28.48 14.71
CA ARG A 35 5.56 -28.11 15.83
C ARG A 35 4.88 -27.10 16.75
N ALA A 36 4.36 -26.02 16.18
CA ALA A 36 3.75 -24.93 16.95
C ALA A 36 2.43 -25.33 17.63
N CYS A 37 1.63 -26.18 16.98
CA CYS A 37 0.36 -26.66 17.52
C CYS A 37 0.49 -27.96 18.33
N GLU A 38 1.71 -28.48 18.55
CA GLU A 38 2.00 -29.71 19.29
C GLU A 38 1.18 -30.93 18.77
N ILE A 39 1.16 -31.10 17.45
CA ILE A 39 0.41 -32.16 16.81
C ILE A 39 1.32 -33.37 16.55
N SER A 40 0.84 -34.58 16.83
CA SER A 40 1.62 -35.81 16.82
C SER A 40 2.22 -36.19 15.46
N SER A 41 1.59 -35.78 14.34
CA SER A 41 2.07 -36.09 12.99
C SER A 41 1.58 -35.08 11.95
N THR A 42 2.32 -35.00 10.83
CA THR A 42 1.92 -34.17 9.66
C THR A 42 0.60 -34.64 9.06
N SER A 43 0.31 -35.93 9.05
CA SER A 43 -0.97 -36.47 8.55
C SER A 43 -2.17 -35.95 9.35
N VAL A 44 -2.02 -35.76 10.66
CA VAL A 44 -3.07 -35.15 11.50
C VAL A 44 -3.21 -33.66 11.21
N VAL A 45 -2.12 -32.96 10.89
CA VAL A 45 -2.17 -31.56 10.44
C VAL A 45 -2.93 -31.49 9.12
N ASP A 46 -2.52 -32.30 8.13
CA ASP A 46 -3.14 -32.35 6.81
C ASP A 46 -4.64 -32.60 6.88
N TYR A 47 -5.08 -33.58 7.69
CA TYR A 47 -6.50 -33.82 7.91
C TYR A 47 -7.25 -32.60 8.45
N ASN A 48 -6.67 -31.87 9.40
CA ASN A 48 -7.31 -30.69 9.98
C ASN A 48 -7.32 -29.50 9.00
N LEU A 49 -6.25 -29.32 8.21
CA LEU A 49 -6.22 -28.32 7.13
C LEU A 49 -7.28 -28.60 6.06
N GLU A 50 -7.45 -29.86 5.68
CA GLU A 50 -8.51 -30.23 4.73
C GLU A 50 -9.90 -29.89 5.29
N LYS A 51 -10.13 -30.15 6.60
CA LYS A 51 -11.40 -29.79 7.24
C LYS A 51 -11.61 -28.28 7.40
N LEU A 52 -10.54 -27.50 7.56
CA LEU A 52 -10.62 -26.04 7.54
C LEU A 52 -10.92 -25.51 6.14
N ALA A 53 -10.33 -26.10 5.10
CA ALA A 53 -10.61 -25.76 3.70
C ALA A 53 -12.05 -26.10 3.30
N GLN A 54 -12.53 -27.30 3.65
CA GLN A 54 -13.93 -27.70 3.42
C GLN A 54 -14.95 -26.82 4.15
N ALA A 55 -14.54 -26.19 5.24
CA ALA A 55 -15.37 -25.27 6.02
C ALA A 55 -15.22 -23.80 5.59
N GLY A 56 -14.40 -23.49 4.57
CA GLY A 56 -14.23 -22.15 4.02
C GLY A 56 -13.36 -21.21 4.86
N TYR A 57 -12.55 -21.72 5.77
CA TYR A 57 -11.63 -20.89 6.58
C TYR A 57 -10.27 -20.67 5.95
N ILE A 58 -9.87 -21.56 5.04
CA ILE A 58 -8.62 -21.46 4.31
C ILE A 58 -8.80 -21.94 2.87
N ASN A 59 -8.00 -21.41 1.97
CA ASN A 59 -7.77 -22.02 0.67
C ASN A 59 -6.48 -22.85 0.73
N ARG A 60 -6.45 -24.04 0.12
CA ARG A 60 -5.31 -24.93 0.18
C ARG A 60 -4.95 -25.48 -1.18
N ARG A 61 -3.70 -25.33 -1.56
CA ARG A 61 -3.08 -25.96 -2.74
C ARG A 61 -2.04 -26.99 -2.26
N PRO A 62 -2.43 -28.30 -2.15
CA PRO A 62 -1.55 -29.31 -1.55
C PRO A 62 -0.22 -29.51 -2.27
N ASP A 63 -0.23 -29.30 -3.60
CA ASP A 63 0.95 -29.49 -4.46
C ASP A 63 1.90 -28.30 -4.47
N VAL A 64 1.55 -27.22 -3.76
CA VAL A 64 2.36 -26.00 -3.68
C VAL A 64 2.94 -25.88 -2.27
N ALA A 65 4.27 -25.78 -2.19
CA ALA A 65 4.91 -25.48 -0.92
C ALA A 65 4.38 -24.16 -0.35
N ARG A 66 3.92 -24.18 0.92
CA ARG A 66 3.28 -23.01 1.56
C ARG A 66 1.97 -22.55 0.89
N GLY A 67 1.29 -23.44 0.17
CA GLY A 67 0.02 -23.17 -0.53
C GLY A 67 -1.18 -23.12 0.40
N ILE A 68 -1.12 -22.36 1.49
CA ILE A 68 -2.22 -22.16 2.45
C ILE A 68 -2.51 -20.67 2.52
N GLU A 69 -3.75 -20.28 2.23
CA GLU A 69 -4.25 -18.92 2.35
C GLU A 69 -5.39 -18.93 3.38
N VAL A 70 -5.36 -18.01 4.33
CA VAL A 70 -6.46 -17.86 5.30
C VAL A 70 -7.52 -16.97 4.65
N LEU A 71 -8.80 -17.36 4.78
CA LEU A 71 -9.93 -16.62 4.21
C LEU A 71 -10.67 -15.85 5.30
N ASP A 72 -11.23 -14.71 4.93
CA ASP A 72 -12.14 -13.93 5.76
C ASP A 72 -13.58 -14.51 5.75
N GLN A 73 -14.53 -13.75 6.29
CA GLN A 73 -15.95 -14.18 6.36
C GLN A 73 -16.64 -14.15 4.99
N GLU A 74 -16.12 -13.40 4.05
CA GLU A 74 -16.59 -13.29 2.68
C GLU A 74 -15.96 -14.34 1.75
N GLY A 75 -14.98 -15.11 2.26
CA GLY A 75 -14.27 -16.15 1.51
C GLY A 75 -13.09 -15.62 0.69
N GLU A 76 -12.69 -14.37 0.92
CA GLU A 76 -11.53 -13.76 0.27
C GLU A 76 -10.26 -14.00 1.10
N PRO A 77 -9.09 -14.15 0.48
CA PRO A 77 -7.83 -14.30 1.19
C PRO A 77 -7.56 -13.12 2.13
N ILE A 78 -7.32 -13.40 3.40
CA ILE A 78 -6.87 -12.38 4.34
C ILE A 78 -5.49 -11.92 3.89
N SER A 79 -5.43 -10.73 3.31
CA SER A 79 -4.17 -10.07 3.00
C SER A 79 -3.66 -9.37 4.26
N ASN A 80 -2.46 -9.76 4.71
CA ASN A 80 -1.70 -9.01 5.72
C ASN A 80 -0.71 -8.03 5.06
N ALA A 81 -0.90 -7.76 3.76
CA ALA A 81 -0.14 -6.71 3.10
C ALA A 81 -0.42 -5.37 3.82
N PRO A 82 0.62 -4.62 4.15
CA PRO A 82 0.43 -3.30 4.74
C PRO A 82 -0.47 -2.46 3.84
N ARG A 83 -1.45 -1.79 4.44
CA ARG A 83 -2.36 -0.90 3.73
C ARG A 83 -1.94 0.53 3.93
N VAL A 84 -1.87 1.26 2.82
CA VAL A 84 -1.55 2.69 2.77
C VAL A 84 -2.83 3.45 2.43
N HIS A 85 -3.16 4.46 3.24
CA HIS A 85 -4.34 5.29 3.00
C HIS A 85 -4.14 6.22 1.81
N ILE A 86 -5.14 6.28 0.92
CA ILE A 86 -5.22 7.29 -0.14
C ILE A 86 -5.79 8.55 0.50
N VAL A 87 -4.93 9.50 0.84
CA VAL A 87 -5.31 10.68 1.62
C VAL A 87 -5.87 11.84 0.75
N GLY A 88 -5.94 11.67 -0.57
CA GLY A 88 -6.52 12.66 -1.45
C GLY A 88 -6.09 12.54 -2.91
N LEU A 89 -6.42 13.57 -3.67
CA LEU A 89 -6.02 13.75 -5.06
C LEU A 89 -4.79 14.65 -5.14
N ILE A 90 -3.91 14.37 -6.10
CA ILE A 90 -2.79 15.25 -6.44
C ILE A 90 -2.91 15.72 -7.87
N ALA A 91 -2.86 17.04 -8.08
CA ALA A 91 -2.92 17.60 -9.41
C ALA A 91 -1.66 17.30 -10.22
N ALA A 92 -1.83 16.58 -11.30
CA ALA A 92 -0.86 16.48 -12.38
C ALA A 92 -1.36 17.28 -13.60
N GLY A 93 -1.74 18.52 -13.34
CA GLY A 93 -2.34 19.45 -14.32
C GLY A 93 -2.55 20.80 -13.67
N SER A 94 -3.79 21.29 -13.64
CA SER A 94 -4.15 22.50 -12.87
C SER A 94 -4.18 22.17 -11.38
N PRO A 95 -3.65 23.06 -10.52
CA PRO A 95 -3.54 22.84 -9.09
C PRO A 95 -4.89 22.63 -8.40
N ILE A 96 -4.94 21.74 -7.42
CA ILE A 96 -6.12 21.51 -6.58
C ILE A 96 -5.89 22.19 -5.23
N PRO A 97 -6.87 22.94 -4.67
CA PRO A 97 -6.79 23.49 -3.32
C PRO A 97 -6.49 22.36 -2.31
N ALA A 98 -5.61 22.63 -1.35
CA ALA A 98 -5.23 21.64 -0.36
C ALA A 98 -6.45 21.17 0.43
N LEU A 99 -6.73 19.90 0.33
CA LEU A 99 -7.41 19.22 1.43
C LEU A 99 -6.33 19.04 2.51
N SER A 100 -6.51 19.71 3.63
CA SER A 100 -5.62 19.60 4.77
C SER A 100 -5.46 18.14 5.16
N MET A 101 -4.22 17.64 5.19
CA MET A 101 -3.91 16.25 5.61
C MET A 101 -4.42 15.96 7.04
N GLU A 102 -4.76 17.00 7.81
CA GLU A 102 -5.29 16.90 9.19
C GLU A 102 -6.81 16.78 9.26
N GLU A 103 -7.57 17.30 8.29
CA GLU A 103 -9.05 17.24 8.31
C GLU A 103 -9.60 15.93 7.70
N SER A 104 -8.79 15.21 6.93
CA SER A 104 -9.19 13.94 6.32
C SER A 104 -9.28 12.77 7.31
N ALA A 105 -8.77 12.92 8.53
CA ALA A 105 -8.74 11.84 9.52
C ALA A 105 -10.08 11.55 10.23
N SER A 106 -11.12 12.33 10.01
CA SER A 106 -12.28 12.29 10.93
C SER A 106 -13.62 11.83 10.39
N SER A 107 -13.83 11.53 9.09
CA SER A 107 -15.20 11.16 8.65
C SER A 107 -15.42 10.51 7.28
N GLN A 108 -14.44 9.90 6.61
CA GLN A 108 -14.71 9.08 5.42
C GLN A 108 -13.92 7.77 5.48
N GLU A 109 -14.54 6.66 5.05
CA GLU A 109 -13.83 5.43 4.68
C GLU A 109 -12.83 5.78 3.57
N PHE A 110 -11.57 6.00 3.96
CA PHE A 110 -10.52 6.22 2.99
C PHE A 110 -10.28 4.92 2.23
N ASP A 111 -10.30 5.00 0.92
CA ASP A 111 -9.76 3.94 0.10
C ASP A 111 -8.34 3.64 0.54
N THR A 112 -8.00 2.38 0.66
CA THR A 112 -6.65 1.93 0.97
C THR A 112 -6.09 1.15 -0.19
N VAL A 113 -4.78 1.18 -0.34
CA VAL A 113 -4.08 0.37 -1.32
C VAL A 113 -3.08 -0.54 -0.60
N GLU A 114 -3.00 -1.78 -1.01
CA GLU A 114 -2.03 -2.73 -0.47
C GLU A 114 -0.66 -2.48 -1.09
N VAL A 115 0.37 -2.52 -0.25
CA VAL A 115 1.77 -2.42 -0.67
C VAL A 115 2.56 -3.63 -0.18
N SER A 116 3.69 -3.92 -0.81
CA SER A 116 4.52 -5.02 -0.33
C SER A 116 5.08 -4.73 1.06
N PRO A 117 5.20 -5.75 1.95
CA PRO A 117 5.85 -5.58 3.25
C PRO A 117 7.29 -5.06 3.13
N GLU A 118 7.96 -5.36 2.02
CA GLU A 118 9.30 -4.88 1.74
C GLU A 118 9.33 -3.37 1.48
N LEU A 119 8.40 -2.83 0.69
CA LEU A 119 8.26 -1.40 0.45
C LEU A 119 8.05 -0.64 1.76
N GLN A 120 7.15 -1.15 2.62
CA GLN A 120 6.91 -0.58 3.94
C GLN A 120 8.16 -0.59 4.83
N ARG A 121 8.91 -1.70 4.84
CA ARG A 121 10.16 -1.81 5.63
C ARG A 121 11.26 -0.86 5.13
N GLN A 122 11.39 -0.70 3.82
CA GLN A 122 12.42 0.18 3.22
C GLN A 122 12.13 1.66 3.46
N HIS A 123 10.87 2.06 3.45
CA HIS A 123 10.50 3.47 3.44
C HIS A 123 9.82 3.95 4.72
N GLY A 124 9.40 3.04 5.62
CA GLY A 124 8.74 3.37 6.87
C GLY A 124 7.31 3.86 6.66
N GLN A 125 6.97 5.00 7.22
CA GLN A 125 5.64 5.60 7.05
C GLN A 125 5.43 6.04 5.59
N LEU A 126 4.27 5.66 5.04
CA LEU A 126 3.86 5.97 3.67
C LEU A 126 2.44 6.50 3.66
N PHE A 127 2.12 7.31 2.66
CA PHE A 127 0.75 7.66 2.30
C PHE A 127 0.59 7.58 0.77
N ALA A 128 -0.65 7.56 0.30
CA ALA A 128 -0.96 7.47 -1.12
C ALA A 128 -1.78 8.67 -1.59
N LEU A 129 -1.60 9.04 -2.85
CA LEU A 129 -2.39 10.05 -3.53
C LEU A 129 -2.84 9.51 -4.88
N LYS A 130 -4.07 9.81 -5.27
CA LYS A 130 -4.57 9.52 -6.60
C LYS A 130 -4.22 10.67 -7.54
N VAL A 131 -3.63 10.35 -8.68
CA VAL A 131 -3.19 11.32 -9.69
C VAL A 131 -4.38 11.81 -10.50
N ASN A 132 -4.44 13.12 -10.72
CA ASN A 132 -5.40 13.77 -11.59
C ASN A 132 -4.64 14.61 -12.62
N GLY A 133 -4.68 14.20 -13.90
CA GLY A 133 -4.03 14.85 -15.03
C GLY A 133 -2.76 14.17 -15.52
N THR A 134 -2.13 14.74 -16.53
CA THR A 134 -1.11 14.08 -17.38
C THR A 134 0.27 14.73 -17.34
N SER A 135 0.55 15.63 -16.37
CA SER A 135 1.85 16.34 -16.34
C SER A 135 3.06 15.47 -16.09
N MET A 136 2.85 14.19 -15.73
CA MET A 136 3.91 13.25 -15.44
C MET A 136 3.88 12.02 -16.37
N ILE A 137 3.22 12.12 -17.53
CA ILE A 137 3.01 11.02 -18.45
C ILE A 137 4.33 10.45 -19.02
N ASP A 138 5.31 11.30 -19.30
CA ASP A 138 6.65 10.86 -19.78
C ASP A 138 7.49 10.19 -18.66
N ALA A 139 7.03 10.26 -17.40
CA ALA A 139 7.55 9.49 -16.28
C ALA A 139 6.71 8.24 -15.99
N LEU A 140 5.82 7.86 -16.93
CA LEU A 140 4.92 6.71 -16.80
C LEU A 140 3.92 6.84 -15.64
N ILE A 141 3.56 8.08 -15.25
CA ILE A 141 2.51 8.36 -14.27
C ILE A 141 1.37 9.05 -15.01
N ASP A 142 0.22 8.42 -15.05
CA ASP A 142 -0.96 8.86 -15.81
C ASP A 142 -2.13 9.23 -14.90
N ASP A 143 -3.14 9.83 -15.49
CA ASP A 143 -4.40 10.11 -14.81
C ASP A 143 -5.02 8.86 -14.22
N GLY A 144 -5.48 8.94 -12.96
CA GLY A 144 -6.08 7.82 -12.22
C GLY A 144 -5.09 6.89 -11.53
N ASP A 145 -3.78 7.00 -11.78
CA ASP A 145 -2.77 6.24 -11.04
C ASP A 145 -2.78 6.58 -9.55
N VAL A 146 -2.32 5.64 -8.73
CA VAL A 146 -2.06 5.86 -7.31
C VAL A 146 -0.55 5.93 -7.09
N VAL A 147 -0.07 7.05 -6.57
CA VAL A 147 1.34 7.24 -6.22
C VAL A 147 1.54 7.04 -4.73
N ILE A 148 2.53 6.22 -4.35
CA ILE A 148 2.93 5.99 -2.96
C ILE A 148 4.04 6.97 -2.64
N ILE A 149 3.84 7.71 -1.55
CA ILE A 149 4.66 8.84 -1.15
C ILE A 149 5.35 8.53 0.18
N LYS A 150 6.67 8.71 0.21
CA LYS A 150 7.44 8.78 1.45
C LYS A 150 7.46 10.23 1.94
N PRO A 151 6.94 10.54 3.14
CA PRO A 151 7.03 11.87 3.72
C PRO A 151 8.49 12.33 3.84
N THR A 152 8.81 13.51 3.33
CA THR A 152 10.12 14.14 3.46
C THR A 152 10.00 15.62 3.14
N GLN A 153 10.89 16.43 3.73
CA GLN A 153 11.00 17.87 3.45
C GLN A 153 12.18 18.20 2.52
N VAL A 154 12.96 17.20 2.14
CA VAL A 154 14.13 17.36 1.27
C VAL A 154 14.02 16.45 0.05
N ALA A 155 14.53 16.96 -1.07
CA ALA A 155 14.58 16.22 -2.33
C ALA A 155 15.86 16.59 -3.10
N ASP A 156 16.38 15.61 -3.82
CA ASP A 156 17.47 15.80 -4.75
C ASP A 156 16.93 16.21 -6.14
N ASN A 157 17.79 16.87 -6.93
CA ASN A 157 17.42 17.29 -8.28
C ASN A 157 17.01 16.09 -9.15
N GLY A 158 15.86 16.20 -9.79
CA GLY A 158 15.27 15.16 -10.64
C GLY A 158 14.33 14.20 -9.93
N GLU A 159 14.26 14.21 -8.61
CA GLU A 159 13.28 13.38 -7.86
C GLU A 159 11.85 13.86 -8.12
N MET A 160 10.92 12.91 -8.15
CA MET A 160 9.49 13.21 -8.28
C MET A 160 8.92 13.48 -6.89
N VAL A 161 8.39 14.68 -6.70
CA VAL A 161 7.92 15.16 -5.40
C VAL A 161 6.48 15.65 -5.43
N VAL A 162 5.84 15.55 -4.28
CA VAL A 162 4.67 16.37 -3.94
C VAL A 162 5.20 17.67 -3.39
N ALA A 163 5.04 18.75 -4.15
CA ALA A 163 5.43 20.09 -3.77
C ALA A 163 4.20 20.93 -3.41
N TRP A 164 4.28 21.64 -2.29
CA TRP A 164 3.32 22.64 -1.87
C TRP A 164 3.83 24.01 -2.27
N ILE A 165 3.03 24.80 -3.00
CA ILE A 165 3.33 26.15 -3.45
C ILE A 165 2.53 27.12 -2.57
N LYS A 166 3.22 27.81 -1.65
CA LYS A 166 2.59 28.58 -0.56
C LYS A 166 1.73 29.74 -1.04
N ASP A 167 2.23 30.53 -1.98
CA ASP A 167 1.57 31.71 -2.51
C ASP A 167 0.32 31.37 -3.35
N LYS A 168 0.21 30.13 -3.78
CA LYS A 168 -0.93 29.63 -4.54
C LYS A 168 -1.85 28.73 -3.73
N GLU A 169 -1.38 28.30 -2.53
CA GLU A 169 -2.05 27.30 -1.68
C GLU A 169 -2.38 26.00 -2.43
N GLU A 170 -1.42 25.51 -3.21
CA GLU A 170 -1.61 24.42 -4.16
C GLU A 170 -0.57 23.32 -4.01
N ALA A 171 -1.01 22.05 -4.09
CA ALA A 171 -0.11 20.91 -4.18
C ALA A 171 0.01 20.42 -5.63
N THR A 172 1.20 20.02 -6.04
CA THR A 172 1.47 19.49 -7.37
C THR A 172 2.52 18.38 -7.35
N LEU A 173 2.40 17.46 -8.32
CA LEU A 173 3.37 16.40 -8.55
C LEU A 173 4.26 16.76 -9.74
N LYS A 174 5.56 16.96 -9.50
CA LYS A 174 6.54 17.36 -10.51
C LYS A 174 7.92 16.78 -10.18
N ARG A 175 8.86 16.87 -11.13
CA ARG A 175 10.29 16.71 -10.83
C ARG A 175 10.82 17.98 -10.19
N PHE A 176 11.53 17.82 -9.10
CA PHE A 176 12.13 18.91 -8.32
C PHE A 176 13.51 19.25 -8.84
N TYR A 177 13.82 20.54 -8.97
CA TYR A 177 15.17 21.05 -9.23
C TYR A 177 15.41 22.32 -8.43
N SER A 178 16.43 22.29 -7.57
CA SER A 178 16.90 23.47 -6.84
C SER A 178 17.87 24.25 -7.72
N GLU A 179 17.57 25.50 -8.00
CA GLU A 179 18.36 26.41 -8.84
C GLU A 179 18.73 27.70 -8.06
N GLY A 180 19.35 27.49 -6.90
CA GLY A 180 19.76 28.58 -6.02
C GLY A 180 18.60 29.22 -5.27
N SER A 181 18.24 30.46 -5.60
CA SER A 181 17.13 31.18 -4.98
C SER A 181 15.75 30.76 -5.52
N GLN A 182 15.73 29.93 -6.54
CA GLN A 182 14.52 29.43 -7.17
C GLN A 182 14.46 27.91 -7.15
N VAL A 183 13.23 27.40 -7.23
CA VAL A 183 12.92 25.99 -7.49
C VAL A 183 12.21 25.90 -8.80
N ARG A 184 12.66 25.00 -9.67
CA ARG A 184 11.97 24.62 -10.87
C ARG A 184 11.24 23.29 -10.61
N LEU A 185 9.92 23.33 -10.77
CA LEU A 185 9.03 22.18 -10.74
C LEU A 185 8.73 21.76 -12.19
N GLN A 186 9.45 20.74 -12.66
CA GLN A 186 9.45 20.32 -14.05
C GLN A 186 8.39 19.24 -14.29
N PRO A 187 7.40 19.46 -15.16
CA PRO A 187 6.55 18.39 -15.65
C PRO A 187 7.38 17.32 -16.40
N ALA A 188 7.00 16.07 -16.27
CA ALA A 188 7.42 15.01 -17.19
C ALA A 188 6.35 14.87 -18.28
N ASN A 189 6.19 15.93 -19.04
CA ASN A 189 5.30 16.04 -20.20
C ASN A 189 5.86 17.15 -21.10
N ASN A 190 6.24 16.80 -22.31
CA ASN A 190 6.90 17.69 -23.26
C ASN A 190 6.00 18.81 -23.81
N THR A 191 4.70 18.76 -23.56
CA THR A 191 3.73 19.80 -23.95
C THR A 191 3.47 20.81 -22.84
N MET A 192 4.08 20.64 -21.66
CA MET A 192 3.85 21.50 -20.49
C MET A 192 5.10 22.24 -20.08
N GLU A 193 4.95 23.52 -19.77
CA GLU A 193 6.05 24.37 -19.31
C GLU A 193 6.37 24.12 -17.80
N PRO A 194 7.63 24.28 -17.40
CA PRO A 194 8.02 24.20 -16.00
C PRO A 194 7.47 25.37 -15.19
N ILE A 195 7.25 25.12 -13.89
CA ILE A 195 6.84 26.14 -12.93
C ILE A 195 8.08 26.60 -12.17
N TYR A 196 8.36 27.89 -12.20
CA TYR A 196 9.42 28.53 -11.44
C TYR A 196 8.84 29.25 -10.23
N CYS A 197 9.35 28.97 -9.05
CA CYS A 197 8.93 29.60 -7.81
C CYS A 197 10.15 30.03 -6.98
N PRO A 198 10.08 31.11 -6.18
CA PRO A 198 11.06 31.36 -5.14
C PRO A 198 11.20 30.15 -4.22
N ALA A 199 12.43 29.81 -3.83
CA ALA A 199 12.68 28.62 -3.01
C ALA A 199 11.92 28.66 -1.66
N GLU A 200 11.71 29.84 -1.09
CA GLU A 200 10.94 30.06 0.14
C GLU A 200 9.44 29.76 0.01
N ASN A 201 8.93 29.77 -1.23
CA ASN A 201 7.51 29.51 -1.54
C ASN A 201 7.23 28.03 -1.83
N VAL A 202 8.25 27.18 -1.88
CA VAL A 202 8.06 25.73 -2.18
C VAL A 202 8.42 24.90 -0.97
N GLU A 203 7.49 24.03 -0.58
CA GLU A 203 7.73 23.01 0.44
C GLU A 203 7.58 21.61 -0.18
N VAL A 204 8.61 20.78 -0.02
CA VAL A 204 8.50 19.36 -0.35
C VAL A 204 7.72 18.68 0.76
N ARG A 205 6.62 18.00 0.42
CA ARG A 205 5.77 17.23 1.35
C ARG A 205 6.09 15.75 1.34
N GLY A 206 6.72 15.27 0.28
CA GLY A 206 7.15 13.91 0.15
C GLY A 206 7.64 13.58 -1.26
N LYS A 207 8.25 12.42 -1.41
CA LYS A 207 8.73 11.93 -2.70
C LYS A 207 8.04 10.64 -3.11
N VAL A 208 7.83 10.47 -4.42
CA VAL A 208 7.26 9.25 -4.99
C VAL A 208 8.26 8.11 -4.85
N VAL A 209 7.81 7.01 -4.27
CA VAL A 209 8.61 5.78 -4.12
C VAL A 209 8.04 4.63 -4.94
N TYR A 210 6.74 4.69 -5.30
CA TYR A 210 6.08 3.66 -6.08
C TYR A 210 4.85 4.19 -6.79
N VAL A 211 4.46 3.54 -7.90
CA VAL A 211 3.25 3.87 -8.67
C VAL A 211 2.44 2.59 -8.83
N ILE A 212 1.16 2.68 -8.58
CA ILE A 212 0.21 1.59 -8.77
C ILE A 212 -0.79 2.02 -9.83
N ARG A 213 -0.92 1.20 -10.88
CA ARG A 213 -1.93 1.37 -11.94
C ARG A 213 -2.86 0.18 -11.97
N ASN A 214 -4.15 0.46 -11.89
CA ASN A 214 -5.17 -0.55 -12.15
C ASN A 214 -5.60 -0.42 -13.62
N LEU A 215 -5.45 -1.49 -14.37
CA LEU A 215 -5.77 -1.51 -15.81
C LEU A 215 -7.21 -1.92 -16.11
N GLY A 216 -8.09 -2.01 -15.08
CA GLY A 216 -9.52 -2.32 -15.23
C GLY A 216 -9.84 -3.78 -15.21
#